data_ab0ac898d4727fba290c671c0299d8a6
#
_entry.id   ab0ac898d4727fba290c671c0299d8a6
#
_cell.length_a   1.000
_cell.length_b   1.000
_cell.length_c   1.000
_cell.angle_alpha   90.00
_cell.angle_beta   90.00
_cell.angle_gamma   90.00
#
_symmetry.space_group_name_H-M   'P 1'
#
loop_
_entity.id
_entity.type
_entity.pdbx_description
1 polymer ?
#
loop_
_entity_poly.entity_id
_entity_poly.type
_entity_poly.pdbx_seq_one_letter_code
_entity_poly.pdbx_strand_id
1 'polypeptide(L)'
;MKKSCKAIFSLVLMLLMVMSLASTAFAASPSITFKGFSGGFDFQPGSEYTETDLFGSFKNVMPGDTVTETITFTNSATDCDFVNLYMRAEAHDETDNPLSPKVAEKETVATMTEFLSKLSMKVWNGTELIYDASPDQLDGLKSNKLLGTFRTGETATLKVELSVPIELGNEYANRVGEVDWIFHVEAYNESQLSVRKVWSDGNANHANDSITVNLLKDGKVEKSQVLNAENGWAYTFDRLLEGHTWTVEEANVPAGYTVSYSTVGTMTTITNTRKETPPDPPTPPTYPLNITVYKVWSSDDGKDRPDSVTVTLYNGDVPYETVRLGAWNNWTYTWKDLSAYGNWQVIETNIPKGYVPSYSVSGNVVTITNTRSLIQTGQLNWPIWVLGGAGLVLVSLGGAMLVKKKRENNA
;
A
#
# COMPACT_ATOMS: atom_id res chain seq x y z
N MET A 1 14.05 -6.94 -9.99
CA MET A 1 14.11 -6.12 -8.76
C MET A 1 13.30 -4.86 -9.00
N LYS A 2 12.04 -4.84 -8.56
CA LYS A 2 11.26 -3.60 -8.52
C LYS A 2 11.77 -2.80 -7.34
N LYS A 3 12.22 -1.57 -7.58
CA LYS A 3 12.62 -0.66 -6.52
C LYS A 3 11.38 -0.31 -5.71
N SER A 4 11.44 -0.54 -4.41
CA SER A 4 10.48 -0.01 -3.44
C SER A 4 10.41 1.51 -3.62
N CYS A 5 9.27 2.01 -4.04
CA CYS A 5 9.01 3.44 -4.08
C CYS A 5 8.12 3.79 -2.89
N LYS A 6 8.73 4.32 -1.82
CA LYS A 6 8.01 5.29 -1.00
C LYS A 6 7.94 6.56 -1.83
N ALA A 7 6.88 6.73 -2.60
CA ALA A 7 6.61 7.99 -3.24
C ALA A 7 5.80 8.84 -2.26
N ILE A 8 6.47 9.79 -1.63
CA ILE A 8 5.81 10.86 -0.87
C ILE A 8 5.40 11.89 -1.90
N PHE A 9 4.10 11.96 -2.17
CA PHE A 9 3.53 12.98 -3.04
C PHE A 9 2.87 14.02 -2.14
N SER A 10 3.54 15.15 -1.95
CA SER A 10 2.95 16.33 -1.33
C SER A 10 2.43 17.21 -2.45
N LEU A 11 1.13 17.21 -2.66
CA LEU A 11 0.47 18.21 -3.50
C LEU A 11 -0.07 19.27 -2.56
N VAL A 12 0.59 20.41 -2.53
CA VAL A 12 0.06 21.62 -1.89
C VAL A 12 -1.06 22.12 -2.77
N LEU A 13 -2.29 22.05 -2.28
CA LEU A 13 -3.45 22.54 -2.99
C LEU A 13 -4.18 23.53 -2.09
N MET A 14 -4.26 24.77 -2.54
CA MET A 14 -5.05 25.82 -1.91
C MET A 14 -6.52 25.48 -2.04
N LEU A 15 -7.20 25.32 -0.92
CA LEU A 15 -8.63 25.17 -0.84
C LEU A 15 -9.23 26.49 -0.41
N LEU A 16 -9.94 27.16 -1.31
CA LEU A 16 -10.55 28.42 -1.05
C LEU A 16 -11.92 28.24 -0.38
N MET A 17 -12.04 28.68 0.86
CA MET A 17 -13.34 28.90 1.49
C MET A 17 -13.74 30.33 1.22
N VAL A 18 -14.56 30.55 0.18
CA VAL A 18 -15.04 31.88 -0.15
C VAL A 18 -16.46 32.06 0.29
N MET A 19 -16.71 33.07 1.11
CA MET A 19 -18.04 33.48 1.49
C MET A 19 -18.44 34.72 0.67
N SER A 20 -19.42 34.59 -0.20
CA SER A 20 -19.97 35.73 -0.93
C SER A 20 -21.51 35.67 -1.00
N LEU A 21 -22.13 36.86 -1.06
CA LEU A 21 -23.58 37.03 -1.22
C LEU A 21 -23.91 37.07 -2.71
N ALA A 22 -24.39 36.02 -3.36
CA ALA A 22 -25.34 35.96 -4.47
C ALA A 22 -25.47 34.60 -5.21
N SER A 23 -26.70 34.27 -5.49
CA SER A 23 -27.28 33.27 -6.42
C SER A 23 -27.14 31.78 -6.13
N THR A 24 -28.30 31.14 -5.98
CA THR A 24 -28.51 29.71 -5.83
C THR A 24 -28.20 28.97 -7.13
N ALA A 25 -27.07 28.31 -7.21
CA ALA A 25 -26.88 27.15 -8.10
C ALA A 25 -26.89 25.91 -7.22
N PHE A 26 -27.59 24.84 -7.63
CA PHE A 26 -27.43 23.53 -7.02
C PHE A 26 -25.98 23.07 -7.34
N ALA A 27 -25.10 23.27 -6.40
CA ALA A 27 -23.74 22.81 -6.51
C ALA A 27 -23.71 21.26 -6.44
N ALA A 28 -22.93 20.64 -7.30
CA ALA A 28 -22.60 19.22 -7.16
C ALA A 28 -22.01 18.99 -5.76
N SER A 29 -22.28 17.84 -5.17
CA SER A 29 -21.72 17.51 -3.84
C SER A 29 -20.20 17.58 -3.88
N PRO A 30 -19.56 18.27 -2.94
CA PRO A 30 -18.11 18.42 -2.93
C PRO A 30 -17.40 17.09 -2.85
N SER A 31 -16.38 16.93 -3.66
CA SER A 31 -15.60 15.71 -3.70
C SER A 31 -14.12 15.95 -3.96
N ILE A 32 -13.32 15.07 -3.40
CA ILE A 32 -11.87 14.99 -3.59
C ILE A 32 -11.58 13.59 -4.12
N THR A 33 -11.04 13.48 -5.31
CA THR A 33 -10.66 12.19 -5.88
C THR A 33 -9.14 12.13 -6.06
N PHE A 34 -8.50 11.19 -5.39
CA PHE A 34 -7.10 10.88 -5.67
C PHE A 34 -7.02 9.87 -6.83
N LYS A 35 -6.42 10.28 -7.95
CA LYS A 35 -6.33 9.52 -9.20
C LYS A 35 -4.99 8.79 -9.39
N GLY A 36 -4.19 8.68 -8.32
CA GLY A 36 -2.84 8.14 -8.36
C GLY A 36 -1.78 9.20 -8.62
N PHE A 37 -0.51 8.79 -8.68
CA PHE A 37 0.63 9.71 -8.78
C PHE A 37 0.68 10.49 -10.09
N SER A 38 0.18 9.90 -11.18
CA SER A 38 0.11 10.58 -12.47
C SER A 38 -1.09 11.51 -12.61
N GLY A 39 -2.19 11.19 -11.92
CA GLY A 39 -3.45 11.93 -11.99
C GLY A 39 -3.62 12.96 -10.89
N GLY A 40 -2.88 12.84 -9.79
CA GLY A 40 -2.97 13.73 -8.64
C GLY A 40 -4.35 13.73 -7.98
N PHE A 41 -4.71 14.87 -7.41
CA PHE A 41 -6.03 15.10 -6.85
C PHE A 41 -6.93 15.83 -7.86
N ASP A 42 -8.21 15.49 -7.84
CA ASP A 42 -9.29 16.19 -8.54
C ASP A 42 -10.28 16.69 -7.50
N PHE A 43 -10.58 17.98 -7.54
CA PHE A 43 -11.47 18.66 -6.60
C PHE A 43 -12.68 19.17 -7.34
N GLN A 44 -13.87 18.90 -6.83
CA GLN A 44 -15.12 19.31 -7.43
C GLN A 44 -16.04 19.86 -6.34
N PRO A 45 -16.90 20.86 -6.64
CA PRO A 45 -17.20 21.38 -7.97
C PRO A 45 -16.28 22.51 -8.48
N GLY A 46 -15.50 23.15 -7.60
CA GLY A 46 -14.83 24.41 -7.88
C GLY A 46 -15.78 25.62 -7.78
N SER A 47 -15.26 26.83 -7.97
CA SER A 47 -16.04 28.07 -7.99
C SER A 47 -15.42 29.13 -8.90
N GLU A 48 -16.03 30.31 -8.95
CA GLU A 48 -15.47 31.49 -9.62
C GLU A 48 -14.16 32.00 -8.99
N TYR A 49 -13.86 31.61 -7.76
CA TYR A 49 -12.65 32.00 -7.04
C TYR A 49 -11.48 31.06 -7.32
N THR A 50 -11.76 29.74 -7.31
CA THR A 50 -10.77 28.73 -7.68
C THR A 50 -11.46 27.44 -8.16
N GLU A 51 -10.76 26.71 -9.04
CA GLU A 51 -11.21 25.39 -9.53
C GLU A 51 -11.19 24.32 -8.43
N THR A 52 -10.60 24.62 -7.27
CA THR A 52 -10.44 23.69 -6.15
C THR A 52 -11.36 23.95 -4.97
N ASP A 53 -12.26 24.94 -5.09
CA ASP A 53 -13.19 25.29 -4.03
C ASP A 53 -14.21 24.18 -3.76
N LEU A 54 -14.26 23.72 -2.52
CA LEU A 54 -15.16 22.65 -2.06
C LEU A 54 -16.36 23.19 -1.26
N PHE A 55 -16.41 24.49 -0.97
CA PHE A 55 -17.36 25.06 -0.02
C PHE A 55 -18.49 25.86 -0.69
N GLY A 56 -19.22 25.20 -1.57
CA GLY A 56 -20.37 25.81 -2.26
C GLY A 56 -21.45 26.35 -1.31
N SER A 57 -21.74 25.62 -0.24
CA SER A 57 -22.76 25.98 0.75
C SER A 57 -22.35 27.13 1.67
N PHE A 58 -21.05 27.46 1.74
CA PHE A 58 -20.56 28.55 2.61
C PHE A 58 -20.60 29.91 1.95
N LYS A 59 -21.16 29.98 0.76
CA LYS A 59 -21.38 31.23 0.05
C LYS A 59 -22.76 31.79 0.40
N ASN A 60 -22.84 33.11 0.51
CA ASN A 60 -24.10 33.83 0.81
C ASN A 60 -24.66 33.56 2.22
N VAL A 61 -23.80 33.25 3.18
CA VAL A 61 -24.21 33.07 4.57
C VAL A 61 -24.55 34.43 5.21
N MET A 62 -25.50 34.42 6.14
CA MET A 62 -25.94 35.62 6.86
C MET A 62 -25.71 35.46 8.37
N PRO A 63 -25.68 36.57 9.13
CA PRO A 63 -25.67 36.47 10.57
C PRO A 63 -26.78 35.59 11.13
N GLY A 64 -26.42 34.64 12.00
CA GLY A 64 -27.32 33.61 12.56
C GLY A 64 -27.34 32.31 11.78
N ASP A 65 -26.73 32.20 10.60
CA ASP A 65 -26.69 30.96 9.83
C ASP A 65 -25.71 29.96 10.45
N THR A 66 -26.11 28.69 10.37
CA THR A 66 -25.23 27.55 10.53
C THR A 66 -25.37 26.67 9.30
N VAL A 67 -24.34 26.56 8.53
CA VAL A 67 -24.31 25.82 7.27
C VAL A 67 -23.33 24.64 7.37
N THR A 68 -23.67 23.58 6.66
CA THR A 68 -22.89 22.34 6.66
C THR A 68 -22.54 21.95 5.24
N GLU A 69 -21.29 21.58 5.03
CA GLU A 69 -20.81 20.95 3.81
C GLU A 69 -20.31 19.53 4.12
N THR A 70 -20.59 18.61 3.23
CA THR A 70 -20.07 17.23 3.34
C THR A 70 -19.20 16.94 2.13
N ILE A 71 -17.92 16.77 2.37
CA ILE A 71 -16.91 16.52 1.34
C ILE A 71 -16.64 15.02 1.31
N THR A 72 -16.76 14.40 0.14
CA THR A 72 -16.43 12.98 -0.03
C THR A 72 -15.05 12.83 -0.64
N PHE A 73 -14.15 12.17 0.07
CA PHE A 73 -12.90 11.68 -0.49
C PHE A 73 -13.11 10.31 -1.14
N THR A 74 -12.47 10.09 -2.29
CA THR A 74 -12.42 8.79 -2.97
C THR A 74 -11.00 8.49 -3.40
N ASN A 75 -10.49 7.32 -3.05
CA ASN A 75 -9.25 6.82 -3.63
C ASN A 75 -9.56 6.07 -4.93
N SER A 76 -9.19 6.62 -6.08
CA SER A 76 -9.29 6.00 -7.41
C SER A 76 -7.93 5.58 -7.97
N ALA A 77 -6.87 5.62 -7.16
CA ALA A 77 -5.53 5.21 -7.57
C ALA A 77 -5.50 3.72 -7.94
N THR A 78 -4.79 3.42 -9.03
CA THR A 78 -4.55 2.05 -9.50
C THR A 78 -3.05 1.71 -9.59
N ASP A 79 -2.21 2.66 -9.19
CA ASP A 79 -0.75 2.58 -9.21
C ASP A 79 -0.14 2.26 -7.83
N CYS A 80 -0.99 2.04 -6.82
CA CYS A 80 -0.64 1.60 -5.48
C CYS A 80 -1.75 0.70 -4.91
N ASP A 81 -1.47 -0.04 -3.83
CA ASP A 81 -2.44 -0.93 -3.20
C ASP A 81 -3.34 -0.20 -2.20
N PHE A 82 -2.80 0.80 -1.51
CA PHE A 82 -3.56 1.71 -0.65
C PHE A 82 -2.81 3.02 -0.41
N VAL A 83 -3.55 4.00 0.10
CA VAL A 83 -3.00 5.29 0.51
C VAL A 83 -3.37 5.62 1.95
N ASN A 84 -2.47 6.26 2.67
CA ASN A 84 -2.79 7.03 3.86
C ASN A 84 -3.07 8.47 3.43
N LEU A 85 -4.27 8.96 3.75
CA LEU A 85 -4.68 10.34 3.48
C LEU A 85 -4.49 11.18 4.72
N TYR A 86 -3.83 12.29 4.56
CA TYR A 86 -3.65 13.30 5.61
C TYR A 86 -4.23 14.64 5.16
N MET A 87 -4.58 15.46 6.14
CA MET A 87 -5.00 16.84 5.95
C MET A 87 -4.27 17.74 6.94
N ARG A 88 -3.94 18.93 6.51
CA ARG A 88 -3.53 20.07 7.36
C ARG A 88 -4.11 21.35 6.80
N ALA A 89 -4.12 22.39 7.61
CA ALA A 89 -4.45 23.73 7.16
C ALA A 89 -3.19 24.62 7.20
N GLU A 90 -3.17 25.58 6.30
CA GLU A 90 -2.12 26.60 6.22
C GLU A 90 -2.72 28.00 6.31
N ALA A 91 -2.04 28.90 7.03
CA ALA A 91 -2.45 30.29 7.10
C ALA A 91 -1.92 31.05 5.89
N HIS A 92 -2.68 32.06 5.45
CA HIS A 92 -2.19 33.02 4.49
C HIS A 92 -1.21 34.01 5.16
N ASP A 93 -0.24 34.44 4.38
CA ASP A 93 0.70 35.50 4.73
C ASP A 93 0.97 36.38 3.50
N GLU A 94 1.77 37.45 3.67
CA GLU A 94 2.02 38.41 2.60
C GLU A 94 3.10 37.94 1.58
N THR A 95 3.78 36.84 1.84
CA THR A 95 4.99 36.44 1.07
C THR A 95 4.96 35.05 0.53
N ASP A 96 4.79 34.04 1.40
CA ASP A 96 4.95 32.63 1.05
C ASP A 96 3.62 31.96 0.66
N ASN A 97 2.51 32.45 1.24
CA ASN A 97 1.15 32.00 0.96
C ASN A 97 0.17 33.17 0.82
N PRO A 98 0.28 34.01 -0.23
CA PRO A 98 -0.59 35.18 -0.41
C PRO A 98 -2.02 34.77 -0.71
N LEU A 99 -2.95 35.68 -0.46
CA LEU A 99 -4.36 35.51 -0.83
C LEU A 99 -4.51 35.24 -2.33
N SER A 100 -5.54 34.45 -2.68
CA SER A 100 -5.89 34.25 -4.08
C SER A 100 -6.25 35.59 -4.75
N PRO A 101 -6.03 35.76 -6.05
CA PRO A 101 -6.19 37.04 -6.72
C PRO A 101 -7.57 37.68 -6.49
N LYS A 102 -8.64 36.91 -6.54
CA LYS A 102 -10.00 37.46 -6.36
C LYS A 102 -10.35 37.81 -4.91
N VAL A 103 -9.73 37.13 -3.95
CA VAL A 103 -9.85 37.49 -2.54
C VAL A 103 -9.03 38.74 -2.25
N ALA A 104 -7.83 38.84 -2.79
CA ALA A 104 -6.95 40.01 -2.67
C ALA A 104 -7.53 41.29 -3.26
N GLU A 105 -8.51 41.19 -4.18
CA GLU A 105 -9.26 42.37 -4.66
C GLU A 105 -10.17 42.97 -3.58
N LYS A 106 -10.54 42.19 -2.55
CA LYS A 106 -11.50 42.58 -1.50
C LYS A 106 -10.87 42.69 -0.12
N GLU A 107 -9.85 41.91 0.14
CA GLU A 107 -9.27 41.68 1.45
C GLU A 107 -7.74 41.82 1.43
N THR A 108 -7.20 42.17 2.58
CA THR A 108 -5.80 41.90 2.94
C THR A 108 -5.75 40.68 3.86
N VAL A 109 -4.59 40.09 4.06
CA VAL A 109 -4.42 39.01 5.04
C VAL A 109 -4.96 39.39 6.41
N ALA A 110 -4.66 40.62 6.87
CA ALA A 110 -5.10 41.11 8.17
C ALA A 110 -6.64 41.24 8.27
N THR A 111 -7.28 41.83 7.24
CA THR A 111 -8.73 42.03 7.26
C THR A 111 -9.48 40.71 7.10
N MET A 112 -8.98 39.81 6.30
CA MET A 112 -9.54 38.45 6.15
C MET A 112 -9.43 37.67 7.47
N THR A 113 -8.25 37.64 8.10
CA THR A 113 -8.04 36.94 9.37
C THR A 113 -8.95 37.51 10.46
N GLU A 114 -9.13 38.83 10.52
CA GLU A 114 -10.04 39.49 11.45
C GLU A 114 -11.48 39.00 11.21
N PHE A 115 -11.94 38.92 9.96
CA PHE A 115 -13.27 38.40 9.62
C PHE A 115 -13.41 36.91 10.03
N LEU A 116 -12.46 36.05 9.65
CA LEU A 116 -12.48 34.63 10.00
C LEU A 116 -12.51 34.39 11.52
N SER A 117 -11.90 35.28 12.30
CA SER A 117 -11.90 35.21 13.78
C SER A 117 -13.28 35.39 14.42
N LYS A 118 -14.25 35.94 13.67
CA LYS A 118 -15.64 36.12 14.15
C LYS A 118 -16.49 34.87 13.95
N LEU A 119 -16.05 33.92 13.16
CA LEU A 119 -16.81 32.75 12.77
C LEU A 119 -16.45 31.54 13.64
N SER A 120 -17.29 30.51 13.62
CA SER A 120 -16.98 29.23 14.26
C SER A 120 -17.06 28.11 13.24
N MET A 121 -16.04 27.27 13.24
CA MET A 121 -15.98 26.13 12.32
C MET A 121 -15.73 24.84 13.09
N LYS A 122 -16.42 23.78 12.68
CA LYS A 122 -16.21 22.42 13.17
C LYS A 122 -15.95 21.50 11.98
N VAL A 123 -15.02 20.58 12.16
CA VAL A 123 -14.69 19.58 11.15
C VAL A 123 -14.71 18.19 11.79
N TRP A 124 -15.44 17.27 11.15
CA TRP A 124 -15.48 15.87 11.54
C TRP A 124 -14.90 15.01 10.42
N ASN A 125 -14.12 14.02 10.81
CA ASN A 125 -13.73 12.89 9.98
C ASN A 125 -14.64 11.70 10.33
N GLY A 126 -15.63 11.42 9.48
CA GLY A 126 -16.71 10.52 9.84
C GLY A 126 -17.44 10.99 11.11
N THR A 127 -17.26 10.30 12.23
CA THR A 127 -17.86 10.67 13.54
C THR A 127 -16.88 11.37 14.49
N GLU A 128 -15.59 11.41 14.17
CA GLU A 128 -14.55 12.04 15.00
C GLU A 128 -14.51 13.54 14.76
N LEU A 129 -14.71 14.34 15.79
CA LEU A 129 -14.48 15.80 15.74
C LEU A 129 -12.98 16.05 15.73
N ILE A 130 -12.46 16.59 14.63
CA ILE A 130 -11.02 16.84 14.43
C ILE A 130 -10.63 18.31 14.56
N TYR A 131 -11.61 19.21 14.51
CA TYR A 131 -11.42 20.64 14.65
C TYR A 131 -12.67 21.32 15.22
N ASP A 132 -12.50 22.27 16.16
CA ASP A 132 -13.57 23.09 16.74
C ASP A 132 -12.97 24.43 17.21
N ALA A 133 -12.91 25.40 16.28
CA ALA A 133 -12.41 26.73 16.55
C ALA A 133 -12.86 27.71 15.46
N SER A 134 -12.44 28.99 15.53
CA SER A 134 -12.61 29.94 14.41
C SER A 134 -11.66 29.59 13.26
N PRO A 135 -12.06 29.84 11.98
CA PRO A 135 -11.27 29.44 10.81
C PRO A 135 -9.86 30.02 10.74
N ASP A 136 -9.57 31.12 11.44
CA ASP A 136 -8.22 31.73 11.56
C ASP A 136 -7.29 30.96 12.53
N GLN A 137 -7.85 30.12 13.41
CA GLN A 137 -7.08 29.39 14.41
C GLN A 137 -6.75 27.99 13.90
N LEU A 138 -5.52 27.81 13.41
CA LEU A 138 -5.13 26.53 12.78
C LEU A 138 -4.58 25.48 13.75
N ASP A 139 -4.50 25.75 15.06
CA ASP A 139 -3.75 24.94 16.03
C ASP A 139 -4.10 23.44 16.04
N GLY A 140 -5.33 23.08 15.71
CA GLY A 140 -5.75 21.68 15.55
C GLY A 140 -5.33 21.03 14.22
N LEU A 141 -4.96 21.79 13.21
CA LEU A 141 -4.71 21.33 11.83
C LEU A 141 -3.37 21.81 11.25
N LYS A 142 -2.46 22.39 12.07
CA LYS A 142 -1.13 22.83 11.59
C LYS A 142 -0.22 21.71 11.10
N SER A 143 -0.43 20.49 11.57
CA SER A 143 0.33 19.30 11.18
C SER A 143 -0.56 18.30 10.44
N ASN A 144 0.04 17.48 9.60
CA ASN A 144 -0.67 16.43 8.88
C ASN A 144 -1.44 15.53 9.85
N LYS A 145 -2.76 15.64 9.86
CA LYS A 145 -3.66 14.75 10.58
C LYS A 145 -4.06 13.60 9.66
N LEU A 146 -3.82 12.37 10.08
CA LEU A 146 -4.27 11.17 9.34
C LEU A 146 -5.80 11.12 9.34
N LEU A 147 -6.39 11.11 8.16
CA LEU A 147 -7.84 10.95 7.97
C LEU A 147 -8.24 9.48 7.80
N GLY A 148 -7.34 8.64 7.33
CA GLY A 148 -7.56 7.21 7.19
C GLY A 148 -6.64 6.57 6.17
N THR A 149 -6.80 5.26 6.03
CA THR A 149 -6.12 4.40 5.06
C THR A 149 -7.16 3.87 4.08
N PHE A 150 -6.93 4.05 2.77
CA PHE A 150 -7.94 3.78 1.75
C PHE A 150 -7.36 2.95 0.62
N ARG A 151 -7.99 1.83 0.31
CA ARG A 151 -7.76 1.06 -0.92
C ARG A 151 -8.48 1.70 -2.11
N THR A 152 -8.13 1.27 -3.31
CA THR A 152 -8.84 1.71 -4.54
C THR A 152 -10.35 1.49 -4.41
N GLY A 153 -11.12 2.53 -4.66
CA GLY A 153 -12.59 2.54 -4.55
C GLY A 153 -13.13 2.85 -3.15
N GLU A 154 -12.29 2.89 -2.11
CA GLU A 154 -12.74 3.26 -0.78
C GLU A 154 -12.89 4.77 -0.63
N THR A 155 -13.80 5.16 0.26
CA THR A 155 -14.21 6.55 0.47
C THR A 155 -14.18 6.95 1.94
N ALA A 156 -14.02 8.24 2.19
CA ALA A 156 -14.24 8.86 3.49
C ALA A 156 -15.11 10.11 3.35
N THR A 157 -15.64 10.59 4.45
CA THR A 157 -16.41 11.83 4.48
C THR A 157 -15.85 12.79 5.52
N LEU A 158 -15.64 14.02 5.11
CA LEU A 158 -15.39 15.15 5.98
C LEU A 158 -16.68 15.99 6.05
N LYS A 159 -17.22 16.17 7.24
CA LYS A 159 -18.31 17.11 7.49
C LYS A 159 -17.72 18.38 8.03
N VAL A 160 -18.04 19.50 7.41
CA VAL A 160 -17.63 20.85 7.83
C VAL A 160 -18.87 21.65 8.16
N GLU A 161 -18.92 22.23 9.33
CA GLU A 161 -19.99 23.09 9.80
C GLU A 161 -19.42 24.47 10.09
N LEU A 162 -20.00 25.49 9.49
CA LEU A 162 -19.67 26.87 9.70
C LEU A 162 -20.85 27.58 10.35
N SER A 163 -20.58 28.30 11.43
CA SER A 163 -21.59 29.13 12.12
C SER A 163 -21.19 30.59 12.10
N VAL A 164 -22.13 31.43 11.70
CA VAL A 164 -22.00 32.88 11.65
C VAL A 164 -22.76 33.45 12.85
N PRO A 165 -22.11 34.18 13.78
CA PRO A 165 -22.80 34.78 14.92
C PRO A 165 -23.89 35.73 14.48
N ILE A 166 -25.03 35.70 15.16
CA ILE A 166 -26.17 36.56 14.83
C ILE A 166 -25.87 38.04 15.10
N GLU A 167 -24.89 38.31 15.96
CA GLU A 167 -24.43 39.63 16.34
C GLU A 167 -23.47 40.26 15.32
N LEU A 168 -23.10 39.52 14.27
CA LEU A 168 -22.17 40.01 13.27
C LEU A 168 -22.78 41.19 12.51
N GLY A 169 -22.14 42.36 12.63
CA GLY A 169 -22.68 43.62 12.12
C GLY A 169 -22.55 43.77 10.60
N ASN A 170 -23.18 44.83 10.07
CA ASN A 170 -23.16 45.14 8.63
C ASN A 170 -21.77 45.48 8.08
N GLU A 171 -20.81 45.77 8.93
CA GLU A 171 -19.39 45.99 8.56
C GLU A 171 -18.73 44.75 7.98
N TYR A 172 -19.30 43.59 8.22
CA TYR A 172 -18.86 42.34 7.65
C TYR A 172 -19.63 41.93 6.38
N ALA A 173 -20.61 42.71 5.95
CA ALA A 173 -21.32 42.49 4.70
C ALA A 173 -20.35 42.51 3.51
N ASN A 174 -20.43 41.53 2.64
CA ASN A 174 -19.55 41.32 1.46
C ASN A 174 -18.06 41.00 1.78
N ARG A 175 -17.73 40.65 3.01
CA ARG A 175 -16.40 40.13 3.36
C ARG A 175 -16.19 38.75 2.76
N VAL A 176 -14.96 38.43 2.52
CA VAL A 176 -14.53 37.14 1.94
C VAL A 176 -13.50 36.50 2.84
N GLY A 177 -13.68 35.25 3.15
CA GLY A 177 -12.73 34.45 3.91
C GLY A 177 -12.10 33.35 3.06
N GLU A 178 -10.83 33.10 3.26
CA GLU A 178 -10.06 32.05 2.59
C GLU A 178 -9.31 31.22 3.62
N VAL A 179 -9.37 29.89 3.51
CA VAL A 179 -8.62 28.96 4.35
C VAL A 179 -8.04 27.88 3.45
N ASP A 180 -6.74 27.69 3.52
CA ASP A 180 -6.06 26.66 2.74
C ASP A 180 -6.04 25.33 3.48
N TRP A 181 -6.61 24.32 2.85
CA TRP A 181 -6.49 22.94 3.28
C TRP A 181 -5.57 22.17 2.33
N ILE A 182 -4.58 21.52 2.91
CA ILE A 182 -3.60 20.76 2.18
C ILE A 182 -3.86 19.28 2.41
N PHE A 183 -4.18 18.58 1.34
CA PHE A 183 -4.31 17.13 1.34
C PHE A 183 -3.01 16.48 0.88
N HIS A 184 -2.54 15.53 1.67
CA HIS A 184 -1.32 14.78 1.42
C HIS A 184 -1.61 13.30 1.42
N VAL A 185 -1.05 12.56 0.47
CA VAL A 185 -1.13 11.10 0.45
C VAL A 185 0.24 10.47 0.51
N GLU A 186 0.34 9.42 1.30
CA GLU A 186 1.42 8.45 1.26
C GLU A 186 0.88 7.16 0.66
N ALA A 187 1.44 6.72 -0.45
CA ALA A 187 0.99 5.49 -1.10
C ALA A 187 1.91 4.32 -0.78
N TYR A 188 1.31 3.16 -0.70
CA TYR A 188 1.96 1.93 -0.31
C TYR A 188 1.59 0.80 -1.25
N ASN A 189 2.57 -0.05 -1.51
CA ASN A 189 2.37 -1.33 -2.14
C ASN A 189 2.55 -2.44 -1.12
N GLU A 190 1.84 -3.53 -1.36
CA GLU A 190 1.91 -4.73 -0.55
C GLU A 190 2.55 -5.85 -1.35
N SER A 191 3.22 -6.71 -0.66
CA SER A 191 3.78 -7.94 -1.19
C SER A 191 3.27 -9.13 -0.38
N GLN A 192 3.70 -10.32 -0.75
CA GLN A 192 3.44 -11.53 0.01
C GLN A 192 4.70 -12.37 0.14
N LEU A 193 4.77 -13.15 1.20
CA LEU A 193 5.81 -14.13 1.46
C LEU A 193 5.16 -15.45 1.81
N SER A 194 5.42 -16.48 1.01
CA SER A 194 4.95 -17.84 1.28
C SER A 194 6.01 -18.63 2.00
N VAL A 195 5.60 -19.47 2.92
CA VAL A 195 6.48 -20.37 3.66
C VAL A 195 5.98 -21.80 3.54
N ARG A 196 6.91 -22.72 3.40
CA ARG A 196 6.65 -24.14 3.39
C ARG A 196 7.63 -24.88 4.30
N LYS A 197 7.11 -25.81 5.08
CA LYS A 197 7.91 -26.71 5.92
C LYS A 197 8.14 -28.04 5.23
N VAL A 198 9.36 -28.51 5.29
CA VAL A 198 9.80 -29.83 4.81
C VAL A 198 10.55 -30.55 5.93
N TRP A 199 10.26 -31.82 6.10
CA TRP A 199 11.00 -32.71 6.99
C TRP A 199 11.82 -33.69 6.15
N SER A 200 13.10 -33.82 6.43
CA SER A 200 14.02 -34.70 5.65
C SER A 200 13.65 -36.17 5.72
N ASP A 201 12.94 -36.57 6.76
CA ASP A 201 12.43 -37.93 6.98
C ASP A 201 10.97 -38.09 6.55
N GLY A 202 10.41 -37.08 5.84
CA GLY A 202 9.10 -37.09 5.22
C GLY A 202 8.00 -36.51 6.10
N ASN A 203 7.24 -35.55 5.53
CA ASN A 203 6.17 -34.83 6.24
C ASN A 203 5.07 -35.78 6.78
N ALA A 204 4.86 -36.94 6.17
CA ALA A 204 3.90 -37.92 6.65
C ALA A 204 4.24 -38.52 8.04
N ASN A 205 5.50 -38.54 8.40
CA ASN A 205 5.96 -39.01 9.71
C ASN A 205 5.68 -38.00 10.81
N HIS A 206 5.29 -36.78 10.43
CA HIS A 206 5.03 -35.63 11.32
C HIS A 206 3.55 -35.21 11.33
N ALA A 207 2.63 -36.14 11.02
CA ALA A 207 1.19 -35.86 10.89
C ALA A 207 0.56 -35.22 12.14
N ASN A 208 1.12 -35.47 13.33
CA ASN A 208 0.67 -34.93 14.61
C ASN A 208 1.58 -33.83 15.15
N ASP A 209 2.61 -33.44 14.40
CA ASP A 209 3.57 -32.41 14.85
C ASP A 209 3.15 -31.04 14.33
N SER A 210 3.73 -30.04 14.92
CA SER A 210 3.60 -28.65 14.49
C SER A 210 4.90 -27.89 14.75
N ILE A 211 5.15 -26.86 13.94
CA ILE A 211 6.19 -25.86 14.20
C ILE A 211 5.58 -24.48 14.21
N THR A 212 6.23 -23.55 14.89
CA THR A 212 5.89 -22.13 14.81
C THR A 212 6.91 -21.43 13.91
N VAL A 213 6.40 -20.71 12.92
CA VAL A 213 7.18 -19.84 12.05
C VAL A 213 6.91 -18.39 12.43
N ASN A 214 7.96 -17.64 12.71
CA ASN A 214 7.92 -16.21 12.88
C ASN A 214 8.13 -15.52 11.53
N LEU A 215 7.27 -14.57 11.21
CA LEU A 215 7.49 -13.57 10.20
C LEU A 215 8.25 -12.40 10.85
N LEU A 216 9.38 -12.02 10.27
CA LEU A 216 10.18 -10.90 10.75
C LEU A 216 10.07 -9.73 9.79
N LYS A 217 9.85 -8.54 10.33
CA LYS A 217 9.95 -7.25 9.67
C LYS A 217 11.23 -6.56 10.12
N ASP A 218 12.16 -6.34 9.20
CA ASP A 218 13.45 -5.70 9.50
C ASP A 218 14.19 -6.36 10.68
N GLY A 219 14.11 -7.71 10.73
CA GLY A 219 14.73 -8.52 11.77
C GLY A 219 14.02 -8.59 13.13
N LYS A 220 12.80 -8.01 13.23
CA LYS A 220 11.96 -8.10 14.44
C LYS A 220 10.73 -8.94 14.16
N VAL A 221 10.35 -9.79 15.11
CA VAL A 221 9.13 -10.61 14.98
C VAL A 221 7.91 -9.70 14.91
N GLU A 222 7.18 -9.81 13.81
CA GLU A 222 5.94 -9.09 13.54
C GLU A 222 4.72 -9.98 13.78
N LYS A 223 4.80 -11.24 13.33
CA LYS A 223 3.69 -12.20 13.40
C LYS A 223 4.22 -13.62 13.49
N SER A 224 3.45 -14.52 14.10
CA SER A 224 3.78 -15.94 14.16
C SER A 224 2.65 -16.78 13.58
N GLN A 225 3.01 -17.88 12.93
CA GLN A 225 2.10 -18.82 12.30
C GLN A 225 2.51 -20.26 12.62
N VAL A 226 1.52 -21.09 12.99
CA VAL A 226 1.74 -22.53 13.18
C VAL A 226 1.60 -23.26 11.85
N LEU A 227 2.57 -24.11 11.53
CA LEU A 227 2.53 -25.02 10.40
C LEU A 227 2.41 -26.47 10.91
N ASN A 228 1.50 -27.22 10.32
CA ASN A 228 1.19 -28.59 10.65
C ASN A 228 0.58 -29.33 9.43
N ALA A 229 0.18 -30.57 9.61
CA ALA A 229 -0.43 -31.37 8.55
C ALA A 229 -1.79 -30.79 8.07
N GLU A 230 -2.56 -30.15 8.94
CA GLU A 230 -3.88 -29.60 8.61
C GLU A 230 -3.79 -28.47 7.58
N ASN A 231 -2.76 -27.62 7.69
CA ASN A 231 -2.52 -26.54 6.72
C ASN A 231 -1.52 -26.93 5.61
N GLY A 232 -1.25 -28.24 5.46
CA GLY A 232 -0.34 -28.77 4.45
C GLY A 232 1.10 -28.31 4.63
N TRP A 233 1.49 -27.94 5.86
CA TRP A 233 2.83 -27.46 6.17
C TRP A 233 3.21 -26.19 5.40
N ALA A 234 2.21 -25.35 5.05
CA ALA A 234 2.43 -24.14 4.27
C ALA A 234 1.56 -22.99 4.76
N TYR A 235 2.01 -21.78 4.51
CA TYR A 235 1.26 -20.56 4.78
C TYR A 235 1.75 -19.43 3.88
N THR A 236 0.86 -18.49 3.56
CA THR A 236 1.21 -17.25 2.86
C THR A 236 0.89 -16.06 3.75
N PHE A 237 1.92 -15.31 4.08
CA PHE A 237 1.77 -13.99 4.69
C PHE A 237 1.48 -13.00 3.57
N ASP A 238 0.31 -12.44 3.56
CA ASP A 238 -0.15 -11.42 2.64
C ASP A 238 -0.07 -10.01 3.25
N ARG A 239 -0.28 -9.00 2.42
CA ARG A 239 -0.34 -7.59 2.81
C ARG A 239 0.92 -7.11 3.53
N LEU A 240 2.05 -7.55 3.06
CA LEU A 240 3.35 -7.13 3.58
C LEU A 240 3.75 -5.82 2.90
N LEU A 241 3.92 -4.76 3.68
CA LEU A 241 4.33 -3.46 3.13
C LEU A 241 5.66 -3.57 2.39
N GLU A 242 5.71 -3.08 1.17
CA GLU A 242 6.97 -2.92 0.44
C GLU A 242 7.89 -1.92 1.15
N GLY A 243 9.20 -2.04 0.89
CA GLY A 243 10.22 -1.18 1.51
C GLY A 243 10.75 -1.69 2.84
N HIS A 244 10.23 -2.81 3.33
CA HIS A 244 10.76 -3.54 4.48
C HIS A 244 11.41 -4.85 4.04
N THR A 245 12.34 -5.32 4.85
CA THR A 245 12.91 -6.67 4.67
C THR A 245 12.05 -7.66 5.44
N TRP A 246 11.34 -8.51 4.68
CA TRP A 246 10.52 -9.56 5.25
C TRP A 246 11.25 -10.89 5.16
N THR A 247 11.37 -11.59 6.29
CA THR A 247 11.98 -12.92 6.39
C THR A 247 11.17 -13.80 7.30
N VAL A 248 11.41 -15.10 7.24
CA VAL A 248 10.81 -16.06 8.16
C VAL A 248 11.87 -16.88 8.87
N GLU A 249 11.56 -17.28 10.09
CA GLU A 249 12.37 -18.19 10.88
C GLU A 249 11.48 -19.20 11.64
N GLU A 250 11.99 -20.39 11.88
CA GLU A 250 11.37 -21.35 12.77
C GLU A 250 11.69 -20.98 14.22
N ALA A 251 10.67 -20.70 15.03
CA ALA A 251 10.83 -20.20 16.38
C ALA A 251 11.54 -21.21 17.31
N ASN A 252 11.24 -22.50 17.15
CA ASN A 252 11.82 -23.56 17.95
C ASN A 252 12.07 -24.79 17.09
N VAL A 253 13.33 -25.04 16.77
CA VAL A 253 13.71 -26.26 16.02
C VAL A 253 13.58 -27.47 16.93
N PRO A 254 12.82 -28.51 16.54
CA PRO A 254 12.63 -29.70 17.34
C PRO A 254 13.96 -30.43 17.65
N ALA A 255 14.04 -31.02 18.84
CA ALA A 255 15.23 -31.78 19.25
C ALA A 255 15.53 -32.90 18.23
N GLY A 256 16.79 -33.09 17.89
CA GLY A 256 17.19 -34.09 16.90
C GLY A 256 17.19 -33.62 15.44
N TYR A 257 16.82 -32.35 15.19
CA TYR A 257 16.85 -31.73 13.85
C TYR A 257 17.81 -30.56 13.79
N THR A 258 18.22 -30.24 12.58
CA THR A 258 18.83 -28.97 12.19
C THR A 258 17.94 -28.30 11.17
N VAL A 259 17.80 -26.97 11.24
CA VAL A 259 17.00 -26.18 10.31
C VAL A 259 17.87 -25.57 9.23
N SER A 260 17.34 -25.51 8.01
CA SER A 260 17.89 -24.73 6.91
C SER A 260 16.77 -24.01 6.16
N TYR A 261 17.14 -22.92 5.52
CA TYR A 261 16.22 -22.02 4.79
C TYR A 261 16.67 -21.89 3.35
N SER A 262 15.73 -21.99 2.42
CA SER A 262 15.95 -21.73 1.00
C SER A 262 14.83 -20.86 0.47
N THR A 263 15.18 -19.70 -0.13
CA THR A 263 14.18 -18.75 -0.65
C THR A 263 14.35 -18.61 -2.14
N VAL A 264 13.24 -18.85 -2.86
CA VAL A 264 13.17 -18.66 -4.31
C VAL A 264 11.92 -17.79 -4.62
N GLY A 265 12.15 -16.60 -5.15
CA GLY A 265 11.10 -15.61 -5.33
C GLY A 265 10.50 -15.18 -4.00
N THR A 266 9.19 -15.37 -3.83
CA THR A 266 8.45 -15.07 -2.61
C THR A 266 8.22 -16.31 -1.71
N MET A 267 8.79 -17.46 -2.08
CA MET A 267 8.64 -18.73 -1.34
C MET A 267 9.90 -19.01 -0.52
N THR A 268 9.75 -19.16 0.78
CA THR A 268 10.79 -19.68 1.67
C THR A 268 10.45 -21.11 2.09
N THR A 269 11.35 -22.03 1.84
CA THR A 269 11.25 -23.40 2.35
C THR A 269 12.11 -23.53 3.61
N ILE A 270 11.49 -23.99 4.68
CA ILE A 270 12.12 -24.33 5.95
C ILE A 270 12.27 -25.85 5.98
N THR A 271 13.51 -26.33 5.99
CA THR A 271 13.80 -27.76 6.04
C THR A 271 14.38 -28.15 7.39
N ASN A 272 13.72 -29.06 8.09
CA ASN A 272 14.32 -29.72 9.24
C ASN A 272 14.95 -31.04 8.80
N THR A 273 16.29 -31.08 8.90
CA THR A 273 17.06 -32.27 8.61
C THR A 273 17.35 -33.01 9.90
N ARG A 274 16.97 -34.30 9.94
CA ARG A 274 17.26 -35.14 11.09
C ARG A 274 18.77 -35.25 11.29
N LYS A 275 19.22 -35.01 12.50
CA LYS A 275 20.62 -35.25 12.86
C LYS A 275 20.91 -36.74 12.75
N GLU A 276 21.92 -37.09 11.98
CA GLU A 276 22.35 -38.49 11.91
C GLU A 276 22.79 -38.93 13.29
N THR A 277 22.14 -39.94 13.84
CA THR A 277 22.73 -40.81 14.85
C THR A 277 23.73 -41.75 14.13
N PRO A 278 24.88 -42.09 14.75
CA PRO A 278 25.84 -43.00 14.12
C PRO A 278 25.15 -44.25 13.65
N PRO A 279 25.60 -44.87 12.55
CA PRO A 279 24.83 -45.84 11.79
C PRO A 279 24.45 -47.06 12.60
N ASP A 280 23.14 -47.28 12.75
CA ASP A 280 22.57 -48.61 13.03
C ASP A 280 22.59 -49.44 11.74
N PRO A 281 22.63 -50.79 11.84
CA PRO A 281 22.86 -51.67 10.72
C PRO A 281 21.80 -51.56 9.60
N PRO A 282 22.07 -52.08 8.39
CA PRO A 282 21.42 -51.69 7.14
C PRO A 282 19.90 -51.81 7.14
N THR A 283 19.26 -50.70 6.86
CA THR A 283 17.80 -50.57 6.76
C THR A 283 17.24 -51.14 5.45
N PRO A 284 15.98 -51.63 5.46
CA PRO A 284 15.32 -52.19 4.29
C PRO A 284 15.07 -51.17 3.17
N PRO A 285 14.78 -51.59 1.93
CA PRO A 285 14.75 -50.71 0.75
C PRO A 285 13.71 -49.61 0.88
N THR A 286 14.18 -48.38 0.72
CA THR A 286 13.37 -47.15 0.72
C THR A 286 12.53 -47.10 -0.55
N TYR A 287 11.21 -47.00 -0.40
CA TYR A 287 10.31 -46.84 -1.54
C TYR A 287 10.55 -45.44 -2.18
N PRO A 288 10.56 -45.36 -3.53
CA PRO A 288 10.77 -44.11 -4.23
C PRO A 288 9.64 -43.12 -3.94
N LEU A 289 9.99 -41.85 -3.76
CA LEU A 289 9.05 -40.78 -3.55
C LEU A 289 8.52 -40.26 -4.90
N ASN A 290 7.21 -40.09 -5.00
CA ASN A 290 6.60 -39.38 -6.12
C ASN A 290 6.06 -38.04 -5.64
N ILE A 291 6.33 -36.95 -6.38
CA ILE A 291 5.79 -35.61 -6.09
C ILE A 291 4.90 -35.18 -7.26
N THR A 292 3.67 -34.80 -6.96
CA THR A 292 2.71 -34.33 -7.97
C THR A 292 2.47 -32.84 -7.81
N VAL A 293 2.50 -32.10 -8.90
CA VAL A 293 2.14 -30.68 -8.94
C VAL A 293 0.83 -30.49 -9.70
N TYR A 294 -0.03 -29.65 -9.15
CA TYR A 294 -1.23 -29.12 -9.81
C TYR A 294 -1.12 -27.61 -9.95
N LYS A 295 -1.49 -27.09 -11.13
CA LYS A 295 -1.64 -25.67 -11.36
C LYS A 295 -3.11 -25.29 -11.32
N VAL A 296 -3.43 -24.30 -10.50
CA VAL A 296 -4.78 -23.74 -10.33
C VAL A 296 -4.75 -22.25 -10.66
N TRP A 297 -5.85 -21.75 -11.20
CA TRP A 297 -6.06 -20.36 -11.53
C TRP A 297 -7.23 -19.83 -10.70
N SER A 298 -7.07 -18.65 -10.12
CA SER A 298 -8.08 -18.04 -9.25
C SER A 298 -8.29 -16.57 -9.60
N SER A 299 -9.52 -16.12 -9.40
CA SER A 299 -9.91 -14.70 -9.61
C SER A 299 -9.65 -14.18 -11.02
N ASP A 300 -9.76 -15.03 -12.04
CA ASP A 300 -9.63 -14.67 -13.43
C ASP A 300 -10.79 -15.21 -14.30
N ASP A 301 -10.97 -14.62 -15.48
CA ASP A 301 -11.97 -15.05 -16.47
C ASP A 301 -11.42 -16.01 -17.53
N GLY A 302 -10.19 -16.41 -17.36
CA GLY A 302 -9.48 -17.33 -18.26
C GLY A 302 -8.95 -16.71 -19.55
N LYS A 303 -9.26 -15.44 -19.86
CA LYS A 303 -8.93 -14.84 -21.16
C LYS A 303 -7.43 -14.51 -21.33
N ASP A 304 -6.77 -14.16 -20.23
CA ASP A 304 -5.37 -13.74 -20.23
C ASP A 304 -4.43 -14.82 -19.68
N ARG A 305 -4.94 -16.06 -19.51
CA ARG A 305 -4.10 -17.18 -19.09
C ARG A 305 -3.11 -17.54 -20.20
N PRO A 306 -1.86 -17.75 -19.87
CA PRO A 306 -0.92 -18.30 -20.83
C PRO A 306 -1.28 -19.76 -21.17
N ASP A 307 -0.86 -20.22 -22.34
CA ASP A 307 -1.04 -21.64 -22.73
C ASP A 307 -0.32 -22.61 -21.79
N SER A 308 0.70 -22.15 -21.10
CA SER A 308 1.46 -22.93 -20.14
C SER A 308 2.21 -22.06 -19.13
N VAL A 309 2.52 -22.65 -17.99
CA VAL A 309 3.51 -22.13 -17.02
C VAL A 309 4.69 -23.09 -16.92
N THR A 310 5.83 -22.57 -16.47
CA THR A 310 7.03 -23.36 -16.23
C THR A 310 7.20 -23.61 -14.74
N VAL A 311 7.35 -24.87 -14.37
CA VAL A 311 7.53 -25.31 -12.98
C VAL A 311 8.81 -26.10 -12.88
N THR A 312 9.63 -25.79 -11.88
CA THR A 312 10.91 -26.48 -11.63
C THR A 312 10.84 -27.22 -10.29
N LEU A 313 11.22 -28.49 -10.32
CA LEU A 313 11.53 -29.27 -9.12
C LEU A 313 12.97 -29.00 -8.74
N TYR A 314 13.19 -28.65 -7.49
CA TYR A 314 14.52 -28.45 -6.92
C TYR A 314 14.85 -29.54 -5.89
N ASN A 315 16.12 -29.85 -5.74
CA ASN A 315 16.65 -30.58 -4.59
C ASN A 315 17.58 -29.64 -3.82
N GLY A 316 17.08 -29.12 -2.69
CA GLY A 316 17.70 -27.93 -2.08
C GLY A 316 17.67 -26.75 -3.05
N ASP A 317 18.80 -26.10 -3.26
CA ASP A 317 18.95 -24.96 -4.18
C ASP A 317 19.29 -25.37 -5.62
N VAL A 318 19.42 -26.68 -5.89
CA VAL A 318 19.82 -27.20 -7.21
C VAL A 318 18.57 -27.56 -8.02
N PRO A 319 18.38 -26.98 -9.22
CA PRO A 319 17.30 -27.38 -10.10
C PRO A 319 17.51 -28.82 -10.55
N TYR A 320 16.47 -29.66 -10.34
CA TYR A 320 16.48 -31.05 -10.70
C TYR A 320 15.86 -31.29 -12.07
N GLU A 321 14.62 -30.84 -12.26
CA GLU A 321 13.90 -30.95 -13.51
C GLU A 321 12.90 -29.81 -13.66
N THR A 322 12.79 -29.29 -14.90
CA THR A 322 11.85 -28.22 -15.25
C THR A 322 10.81 -28.75 -16.23
N VAL A 323 9.55 -28.54 -15.93
CA VAL A 323 8.40 -29.01 -16.72
C VAL A 323 7.47 -27.86 -17.08
N ARG A 324 6.68 -28.06 -18.14
CA ARG A 324 5.61 -27.12 -18.52
C ARG A 324 4.27 -27.73 -18.18
N LEU A 325 3.42 -26.93 -17.54
CA LEU A 325 2.03 -27.27 -17.23
C LEU A 325 1.11 -26.46 -18.13
N GLY A 326 0.14 -27.13 -18.75
CA GLY A 326 -0.82 -26.53 -19.67
C GLY A 326 -2.05 -27.43 -19.82
N ALA A 327 -2.97 -27.03 -20.70
CA ALA A 327 -4.20 -27.78 -20.92
C ALA A 327 -3.94 -29.23 -21.41
N TRP A 328 -2.85 -29.46 -22.17
CA TRP A 328 -2.50 -30.77 -22.71
C TRP A 328 -2.15 -31.83 -21.65
N ASN A 329 -1.70 -31.44 -20.46
CA ASN A 329 -1.40 -32.31 -19.34
C ASN A 329 -2.31 -32.04 -18.14
N ASN A 330 -3.49 -31.44 -18.38
CA ASN A 330 -4.47 -31.08 -17.35
C ASN A 330 -3.86 -30.22 -16.23
N TRP A 331 -2.87 -29.40 -16.54
CA TRP A 331 -2.19 -28.55 -15.60
C TRP A 331 -1.54 -29.29 -14.43
N THR A 332 -1.07 -30.53 -14.67
CA THR A 332 -0.47 -31.40 -13.66
C THR A 332 0.76 -32.11 -14.20
N TYR A 333 1.66 -32.46 -13.30
CA TYR A 333 2.80 -33.33 -13.56
C TYR A 333 3.18 -34.09 -12.31
N THR A 334 3.74 -35.30 -12.47
CA THR A 334 4.24 -36.12 -11.35
C THR A 334 5.68 -36.56 -11.63
N TRP A 335 6.58 -36.06 -10.80
CA TRP A 335 7.94 -36.63 -10.73
C TRP A 335 7.90 -37.94 -9.97
N LYS A 336 8.52 -38.95 -10.55
CA LYS A 336 8.53 -40.29 -10.00
C LYS A 336 9.93 -40.69 -9.58
N ASP A 337 10.00 -41.71 -8.73
CA ASP A 337 11.23 -42.38 -8.34
C ASP A 337 12.27 -41.41 -7.71
N LEU A 338 11.80 -40.41 -7.04
CA LEU A 338 12.65 -39.43 -6.34
C LEU A 338 13.23 -40.06 -5.06
N SER A 339 14.41 -39.61 -4.67
CA SER A 339 14.99 -39.99 -3.38
C SER A 339 14.09 -39.53 -2.22
N ALA A 340 13.73 -40.42 -1.33
CA ALA A 340 12.98 -40.08 -0.11
C ALA A 340 13.75 -39.15 0.83
N TYR A 341 15.07 -39.02 0.65
CA TYR A 341 15.97 -38.16 1.41
C TYR A 341 16.27 -36.82 0.70
N GLY A 342 15.65 -36.59 -0.45
CA GLY A 342 15.84 -35.35 -1.20
C GLY A 342 15.10 -34.18 -0.52
N ASN A 343 15.72 -33.01 -0.53
CA ASN A 343 15.07 -31.75 -0.11
C ASN A 343 14.29 -31.17 -1.30
N TRP A 344 13.15 -31.77 -1.59
CA TRP A 344 12.40 -31.50 -2.80
C TRP A 344 11.47 -30.27 -2.66
N GLN A 345 11.55 -29.37 -3.65
CA GLN A 345 10.74 -28.16 -3.73
C GLN A 345 10.19 -27.98 -5.14
N VAL A 346 8.94 -27.57 -5.25
CA VAL A 346 8.29 -27.29 -6.53
C VAL A 346 8.00 -25.80 -6.63
N ILE A 347 8.54 -25.13 -7.64
CA ILE A 347 8.44 -23.68 -7.79
C ILE A 347 8.08 -23.31 -9.22
N GLU A 348 7.11 -22.41 -9.37
CA GLU A 348 6.83 -21.77 -10.66
C GLU A 348 7.90 -20.72 -10.95
N THR A 349 8.71 -20.95 -11.99
CA THR A 349 9.89 -20.14 -12.30
C THR A 349 9.59 -19.02 -13.29
N ASN A 350 8.47 -19.07 -14.00
CA ASN A 350 8.04 -18.04 -14.94
C ASN A 350 6.59 -17.63 -14.66
N ILE A 351 6.41 -16.77 -13.65
CA ILE A 351 5.11 -16.30 -13.21
C ILE A 351 4.53 -15.36 -14.29
N PRO A 352 3.32 -15.65 -14.81
CA PRO A 352 2.70 -14.80 -15.81
C PRO A 352 2.40 -13.39 -15.28
N LYS A 353 2.56 -12.40 -16.15
CA LYS A 353 2.29 -11.01 -15.79
C LYS A 353 0.84 -10.84 -15.31
N GLY A 354 0.66 -10.15 -14.20
CA GLY A 354 -0.65 -9.90 -13.60
C GLY A 354 -1.15 -11.03 -12.71
N TYR A 355 -0.33 -12.03 -12.42
CA TYR A 355 -0.65 -13.09 -11.47
C TYR A 355 0.32 -13.13 -10.30
N VAL A 356 -0.18 -13.58 -9.18
CA VAL A 356 0.59 -13.82 -7.95
C VAL A 356 0.42 -15.29 -7.57
N PRO A 357 1.52 -16.07 -7.48
CA PRO A 357 1.47 -17.46 -7.12
C PRO A 357 1.33 -17.64 -5.60
N SER A 358 0.54 -18.60 -5.19
CA SER A 358 0.52 -19.16 -3.84
C SER A 358 0.68 -20.68 -3.91
N TYR A 359 1.18 -21.26 -2.85
CA TYR A 359 1.55 -22.66 -2.79
C TYR A 359 0.84 -23.34 -1.62
N SER A 360 0.28 -24.51 -1.87
CA SER A 360 -0.29 -25.39 -0.86
C SER A 360 0.29 -26.79 -1.02
N VAL A 361 0.69 -27.41 0.06
CA VAL A 361 1.28 -28.77 0.06
C VAL A 361 0.44 -29.69 0.93
N SER A 362 0.04 -30.81 0.40
CA SER A 362 -0.66 -31.87 1.11
C SER A 362 0.01 -33.22 0.79
N GLY A 363 0.75 -33.76 1.76
CA GLY A 363 1.60 -34.93 1.50
C GLY A 363 2.60 -34.66 0.38
N ASN A 364 2.56 -35.48 -0.66
CA ASN A 364 3.43 -35.36 -1.84
C ASN A 364 2.79 -34.55 -2.99
N VAL A 365 1.73 -33.83 -2.72
CA VAL A 365 1.00 -33.04 -3.70
C VAL A 365 1.25 -31.55 -3.43
N VAL A 366 1.72 -30.85 -4.45
CA VAL A 366 1.92 -29.40 -4.44
C VAL A 366 0.88 -28.77 -5.34
N THR A 367 0.09 -27.84 -4.82
CA THR A 367 -0.84 -27.03 -5.62
C THR A 367 -0.30 -25.61 -5.73
N ILE A 368 -0.08 -25.16 -6.96
CA ILE A 368 0.33 -23.79 -7.27
C ILE A 368 -0.91 -23.06 -7.76
N THR A 369 -1.39 -22.08 -7.00
CA THR A 369 -2.53 -21.24 -7.40
C THR A 369 -2.04 -19.88 -7.83
N ASN A 370 -2.26 -19.52 -9.10
CA ASN A 370 -2.05 -18.15 -9.57
C ASN A 370 -3.36 -17.37 -9.44
N THR A 371 -3.34 -16.40 -8.55
CA THR A 371 -4.46 -15.46 -8.36
C THR A 371 -4.21 -14.22 -9.22
N ARG A 372 -5.20 -13.82 -10.00
CA ARG A 372 -5.07 -12.59 -10.80
C ARG A 372 -4.96 -11.39 -9.87
N SER A 373 -3.85 -10.68 -9.98
CA SER A 373 -3.71 -9.36 -9.35
C SER A 373 -4.57 -8.37 -10.13
N LEU A 374 -5.46 -7.67 -9.45
CA LEU A 374 -6.26 -6.59 -10.03
C LEU A 374 -5.42 -5.33 -10.28
N ILE A 375 -4.11 -5.40 -10.19
CA ILE A 375 -3.25 -4.30 -10.59
C ILE A 375 -3.41 -4.15 -12.10
N GLN A 376 -4.32 -3.29 -12.52
CA GLN A 376 -4.22 -2.73 -13.86
C GLN A 376 -2.89 -1.98 -13.91
N THR A 377 -1.90 -2.60 -14.52
CA THR A 377 -0.75 -1.86 -15.00
C THR A 377 -1.25 -0.97 -16.13
N GLY A 378 -1.93 0.11 -15.79
CA GLY A 378 -2.01 1.24 -16.67
C GLY A 378 -0.57 1.54 -17.05
N GLN A 379 -0.26 1.55 -18.34
CA GLN A 379 1.05 1.97 -18.80
C GLN A 379 1.31 3.32 -18.16
N LEU A 380 2.24 3.37 -17.23
CA LEU A 380 2.81 4.62 -16.77
C LEU A 380 3.53 5.23 -17.97
N ASN A 381 2.79 5.89 -18.84
CA ASN A 381 3.36 6.79 -19.86
C ASN A 381 3.82 8.07 -19.15
N TRP A 382 4.60 7.91 -18.11
CA TRP A 382 5.40 9.01 -17.62
C TRP A 382 6.44 9.29 -18.70
N PRO A 383 6.51 10.53 -19.19
CA PRO A 383 7.58 10.88 -20.08
C PRO A 383 8.90 10.53 -19.39
N ILE A 384 9.69 9.67 -20.01
CA ILE A 384 10.99 9.16 -19.52
C ILE A 384 11.89 10.29 -18.98
N TRP A 385 11.70 11.51 -19.50
CA TRP A 385 12.43 12.71 -19.05
C TRP A 385 12.02 13.23 -17.66
N VAL A 386 10.81 12.93 -17.11
CA VAL A 386 10.43 13.28 -15.73
C VAL A 386 11.12 12.35 -14.74
N LEU A 387 11.17 11.03 -15.05
CA LEU A 387 11.95 10.08 -14.25
C LEU A 387 13.46 10.28 -14.41
N GLY A 388 13.91 10.66 -15.63
CA GLY A 388 15.30 11.05 -15.90
C GLY A 388 15.72 12.31 -15.16
N GLY A 389 14.83 13.32 -15.07
CA GLY A 389 15.09 14.56 -14.33
C GLY A 389 15.23 14.33 -12.82
N ALA A 390 14.34 13.56 -12.20
CA ALA A 390 14.42 13.19 -10.79
C ALA A 390 15.63 12.30 -10.49
N GLY A 391 15.95 11.36 -11.39
CA GLY A 391 17.15 10.51 -11.30
C GLY A 391 18.44 11.30 -11.45
N LEU A 392 18.50 12.27 -12.35
CA LEU A 392 19.67 13.16 -12.55
C LEU A 392 19.89 14.08 -11.35
N VAL A 393 18.84 14.59 -10.70
CA VAL A 393 18.96 15.40 -9.48
C VAL A 393 19.50 14.54 -8.32
N LEU A 394 19.02 13.29 -8.17
CA LEU A 394 19.52 12.38 -7.13
C LEU A 394 20.96 11.92 -7.39
N VAL A 395 21.33 11.68 -8.66
CA VAL A 395 22.71 11.32 -9.03
C VAL A 395 23.66 12.51 -8.85
N SER A 396 23.23 13.73 -9.19
CA SER A 396 24.03 14.94 -9.00
C SER A 396 24.21 15.30 -7.52
N LEU A 397 23.17 15.13 -6.67
CA LEU A 397 23.27 15.29 -5.23
C LEU A 397 24.12 14.20 -4.58
N GLY A 398 23.94 12.93 -4.98
CA GLY A 398 24.78 11.81 -4.52
C GLY A 398 26.25 11.96 -4.93
N GLY A 399 26.52 12.40 -6.17
CA GLY A 399 27.86 12.69 -6.67
C GLY A 399 28.52 13.85 -5.93
N ALA A 400 27.78 14.93 -5.65
CA ALA A 400 28.27 16.07 -4.88
C ALA A 400 28.60 15.70 -3.43
N MET A 401 27.79 14.84 -2.79
CA MET A 401 28.08 14.34 -1.43
C MET A 401 29.32 13.45 -1.39
N LEU A 402 29.51 12.58 -2.40
CA LEU A 402 30.69 11.72 -2.49
C LEU A 402 31.98 12.52 -2.71
N VAL A 403 31.92 13.57 -3.54
CA VAL A 403 33.07 14.44 -3.79
C VAL A 403 33.38 15.28 -2.53
N LYS A 404 32.37 15.75 -1.81
CA LYS A 404 32.56 16.48 -0.55
C LYS A 404 33.18 15.59 0.52
N LYS A 405 32.65 14.35 0.71
CA LYS A 405 33.20 13.38 1.66
C LYS A 405 34.64 12.95 1.33
N LYS A 406 34.98 12.87 0.03
CA LYS A 406 36.37 12.55 -0.40
C LYS A 406 37.33 13.72 -0.18
N ARG A 407 36.85 14.99 -0.19
CA ARG A 407 37.68 16.17 0.15
C ARG A 407 37.87 16.32 1.66
N GLU A 408 36.90 15.96 2.48
CA GLU A 408 36.98 16.01 3.94
C GLU A 408 37.87 14.90 4.52
N ASN A 409 38.03 13.77 3.80
CA ASN A 409 38.94 12.67 4.22
C ASN A 409 40.36 12.84 3.71
N ASN A 410 40.69 13.84 2.90
CA ASN A 410 42.01 14.14 2.36
C ASN A 410 42.56 15.51 2.82
N ALA A 411 41.91 16.14 3.80
CA ALA A 411 42.37 17.30 4.55
C ALA A 411 42.60 16.90 6.02
#